data_68145afd413866c0332f52abe1b665de
#
_entry.id   68145afd413866c0332f52abe1b665de
#
_cell.length_a   1.000
_cell.length_b   1.000
_cell.length_c   1.000
_cell.angle_alpha   90.00
_cell.angle_beta   90.00
_cell.angle_gamma   90.00
#
_symmetry.space_group_name_H-M   'P 1'
#
loop_
_entity.id
_entity.type
_entity.pdbx_description
1 polymer ?
#
loop_
_entity_poly.entity_id
_entity_poly.type
_entity_poly.pdbx_seq_one_letter_code
_entity_poly.pdbx_strand_id
1 'polypeptide(L)'
;MTPIYNQLLIPFITAMALAITMGGSGTAPAFSAAYGANVIRKSIIPGLFGIVVFVGAFLAGKKTAGTMGSGILPSEYMTFMVVSIALFSIAVTMLISNISGIPQSTSQAAVLALAAPAVYFGKLDTQVLFAEIIPAWFILPIISYFLSYFCGKYIYQPMRRRGLTIQRAQNENRKHIWDIVLVVMAVYVSFAIGANNVANAAGPLYTMTINELNIRESDHIVI
;
A
#
# COMPACT_ATOMS: atom_id res chain seq x y z
N MET A 1 -24.18 28.28 5.77
CA MET A 1 -23.14 27.63 4.91
C MET A 1 -21.98 27.08 5.76
N THR A 2 -22.20 26.22 6.71
CA THR A 2 -21.10 25.78 7.57
C THR A 2 -21.01 24.27 7.85
N PRO A 3 -21.94 23.40 7.51
CA PRO A 3 -21.82 22.03 7.97
C PRO A 3 -20.95 21.13 7.10
N ILE A 4 -21.00 21.27 5.77
CA ILE A 4 -20.37 20.30 4.87
C ILE A 4 -18.84 20.32 4.96
N TYR A 5 -18.21 21.50 4.93
CA TYR A 5 -16.75 21.60 5.03
C TYR A 5 -16.21 21.09 6.38
N ASN A 6 -16.92 21.37 7.48
CA ASN A 6 -16.53 20.86 8.78
C ASN A 6 -16.71 19.34 8.88
N GLN A 7 -17.70 18.78 8.19
CA GLN A 7 -17.90 17.33 8.14
C GLN A 7 -16.82 16.62 7.34
N LEU A 8 -16.34 17.18 6.24
CA LEU A 8 -15.25 16.61 5.45
C LEU A 8 -13.90 16.65 6.19
N LEU A 9 -13.71 17.57 7.13
CA LEU A 9 -12.44 17.75 7.83
C LEU A 9 -12.02 16.49 8.61
N ILE A 10 -12.94 15.80 9.29
CA ILE A 10 -12.61 14.62 10.10
C ILE A 10 -12.13 13.44 9.24
N PRO A 11 -12.84 13.03 8.16
CA PRO A 11 -12.32 11.97 7.26
C PRO A 11 -10.97 12.34 6.63
N PHE A 12 -10.76 13.60 6.27
CA PHE A 12 -9.46 14.02 5.74
C PHE A 12 -8.35 13.93 6.78
N ILE A 13 -8.58 14.36 8.02
CA ILE A 13 -7.60 14.22 9.11
C ILE A 13 -7.30 12.75 9.39
N THR A 14 -8.32 11.89 9.42
CA THR A 14 -8.13 10.45 9.64
C THR A 14 -7.40 9.78 8.47
N ALA A 15 -7.69 10.18 7.23
CA ALA A 15 -6.96 9.73 6.06
C ALA A 15 -5.48 10.18 6.08
N MET A 16 -5.20 11.42 6.50
CA MET A 16 -3.82 11.91 6.68
C MET A 16 -3.08 11.13 7.78
N ALA A 17 -3.73 10.87 8.91
CA ALA A 17 -3.15 10.05 9.98
C ALA A 17 -2.83 8.64 9.49
N LEU A 18 -3.73 8.04 8.71
CA LEU A 18 -3.50 6.76 8.06
C LEU A 18 -2.34 6.83 7.06
N ALA A 19 -2.27 7.85 6.21
CA ALA A 19 -1.19 8.02 5.25
C ALA A 19 0.20 8.12 5.93
N ILE A 20 0.29 8.83 7.06
CA ILE A 20 1.53 8.94 7.85
C ILE A 20 1.94 7.56 8.39
N THR A 21 1.02 6.80 8.99
CA THR A 21 1.32 5.48 9.55
C THR A 21 1.69 4.47 8.46
N MET A 22 1.05 4.54 7.29
CA MET A 22 1.38 3.72 6.11
C MET A 22 2.75 4.07 5.54
N GLY A 23 3.11 5.35 5.47
CA GLY A 23 4.42 5.80 5.02
C GLY A 23 5.54 5.23 5.90
N GLY A 24 5.35 5.23 7.22
CA GLY A 24 6.28 4.63 8.18
C GLY A 24 6.48 3.12 7.97
N SER A 25 5.40 2.38 7.76
CA SER A 25 5.46 0.91 7.57
C SER A 25 5.97 0.49 6.19
N GLY A 26 5.74 1.27 5.14
CA GLY A 26 6.08 0.93 3.75
C GLY A 26 7.55 1.19 3.37
N THR A 27 8.21 2.13 4.03
CA THR A 27 9.57 2.55 3.68
C THR A 27 10.61 1.44 3.89
N ALA A 28 10.52 0.70 5.00
CA ALA A 28 11.46 -0.34 5.34
C ALA A 28 11.45 -1.52 4.34
N PRO A 29 10.31 -2.13 3.98
CA PRO A 29 10.27 -3.19 2.98
C PRO A 29 10.85 -2.77 1.62
N ALA A 30 10.63 -1.52 1.20
CA ALA A 30 11.11 -1.02 -0.07
C ALA A 30 12.64 -0.84 -0.12
N PHE A 31 13.23 -0.29 0.94
CA PHE A 31 14.63 0.16 0.91
C PHE A 31 15.61 -0.64 1.77
N SER A 32 15.16 -1.62 2.55
CA SER A 32 16.02 -2.37 3.47
C SER A 32 17.24 -3.01 2.80
N ALA A 33 17.05 -3.58 1.60
CA ALA A 33 18.15 -4.21 0.85
C ALA A 33 19.18 -3.18 0.34
N ALA A 34 18.72 -2.07 -0.23
CA ALA A 34 19.59 -1.01 -0.74
C ALA A 34 20.32 -0.27 0.39
N TYR A 35 19.63 -0.05 1.52
CA TYR A 35 20.22 0.56 2.71
C TYR A 35 21.23 -0.38 3.39
N GLY A 36 20.86 -1.65 3.58
CA GLY A 36 21.76 -2.65 4.17
C GLY A 36 23.03 -2.93 3.36
N ALA A 37 22.95 -2.76 2.02
CA ALA A 37 24.10 -2.81 1.12
C ALA A 37 24.92 -1.51 1.07
N ASN A 38 24.58 -0.47 1.85
CA ASN A 38 25.19 0.87 1.83
C ASN A 38 25.16 1.56 0.46
N VAL A 39 24.15 1.25 -0.35
CA VAL A 39 23.98 1.85 -1.69
C VAL A 39 23.29 3.21 -1.59
N ILE A 40 22.40 3.39 -0.62
CA ILE A 40 21.63 4.62 -0.44
C ILE A 40 21.74 5.15 0.99
N ARG A 41 21.83 6.47 1.13
CA ARG A 41 21.88 7.13 2.44
C ARG A 41 20.49 7.19 3.08
N LYS A 42 20.40 6.93 4.38
CA LYS A 42 19.15 6.96 5.15
C LYS A 42 18.35 8.25 4.97
N SER A 43 19.03 9.40 4.89
CA SER A 43 18.40 10.73 4.76
C SER A 43 17.62 10.93 3.44
N ILE A 44 18.00 10.22 2.38
CA ILE A 44 17.37 10.35 1.04
C ILE A 44 16.15 9.45 0.92
N ILE A 45 16.10 8.36 1.67
CA ILE A 45 15.07 7.30 1.56
C ILE A 45 13.65 7.85 1.71
N PRO A 46 13.29 8.65 2.73
CA PRO A 46 11.91 9.12 2.88
C PRO A 46 11.44 9.99 1.71
N GLY A 47 12.31 10.88 1.22
CA GLY A 47 11.98 11.75 0.08
C GLY A 47 11.78 10.95 -1.21
N LEU A 48 12.72 10.04 -1.53
CA LEU A 48 12.63 9.19 -2.71
C LEU A 48 11.41 8.26 -2.63
N PHE A 49 11.17 7.64 -1.49
CA PHE A 49 9.99 6.82 -1.24
C PHE A 49 8.70 7.61 -1.49
N GLY A 50 8.56 8.80 -0.88
CA GLY A 50 7.36 9.62 -1.02
C GLY A 50 7.05 10.00 -2.46
N ILE A 51 8.07 10.44 -3.22
CA ILE A 51 7.91 10.79 -4.64
C ILE A 51 7.45 9.57 -5.45
N VAL A 52 8.11 8.44 -5.26
CA VAL A 52 7.81 7.22 -6.05
C VAL A 52 6.44 6.64 -5.68
N VAL A 53 6.08 6.65 -4.40
CA VAL A 53 4.74 6.26 -3.91
C VAL A 53 3.67 7.15 -4.52
N PHE A 54 3.88 8.47 -4.56
CA PHE A 54 2.96 9.40 -5.20
C PHE A 54 2.76 9.08 -6.69
N VAL A 55 3.84 8.86 -7.42
CA VAL A 55 3.80 8.47 -8.84
C VAL A 55 3.07 7.14 -9.03
N GLY A 56 3.33 6.15 -8.18
CA GLY A 56 2.65 4.85 -8.21
C GLY A 56 1.14 4.96 -7.97
N ALA A 57 0.75 5.75 -6.97
CA ALA A 57 -0.66 6.01 -6.67
C ALA A 57 -1.38 6.69 -7.84
N PHE A 58 -0.75 7.72 -8.40
CA PHE A 58 -1.33 8.50 -9.50
C PHE A 58 -1.49 7.69 -10.79
N LEU A 59 -0.47 6.91 -11.17
CA LEU A 59 -0.48 6.16 -12.42
C LEU A 59 -1.23 4.83 -12.37
N ALA A 60 -1.22 4.15 -11.23
CA ALA A 60 -1.70 2.77 -11.11
C ALA A 60 -2.70 2.52 -9.95
N GLY A 61 -3.00 3.54 -9.12
CA GLY A 61 -3.87 3.39 -7.95
C GLY A 61 -5.36 3.30 -8.24
N LYS A 62 -5.82 3.75 -9.40
CA LYS A 62 -7.25 3.91 -9.73
C LYS A 62 -8.08 2.63 -9.53
N LYS A 63 -7.60 1.48 -10.01
CA LYS A 63 -8.35 0.21 -9.88
C LYS A 63 -8.52 -0.21 -8.42
N THR A 64 -7.46 -0.12 -7.63
CA THR A 64 -7.49 -0.47 -6.20
C THR A 64 -8.37 0.52 -5.42
N ALA A 65 -8.31 1.81 -5.76
CA ALA A 65 -9.19 2.83 -5.16
C ALA A 65 -10.67 2.54 -5.44
N GLY A 66 -11.03 2.09 -6.64
CA GLY A 66 -12.39 1.65 -6.96
C GLY A 66 -12.85 0.48 -6.10
N THR A 67 -12.01 -0.55 -5.93
CA THR A 67 -12.34 -1.70 -5.07
C THR A 67 -12.55 -1.28 -3.61
N MET A 68 -11.70 -0.39 -3.08
CA MET A 68 -11.83 0.10 -1.71
C MET A 68 -12.98 1.11 -1.54
N GLY A 69 -13.34 1.83 -2.60
CA GLY A 69 -14.42 2.82 -2.56
C GLY A 69 -15.82 2.24 -2.70
N SER A 70 -15.99 1.12 -3.40
CA SER A 70 -17.33 0.58 -3.69
C SER A 70 -17.41 -0.94 -3.83
N GLY A 71 -16.26 -1.64 -3.89
CA GLY A 71 -16.23 -3.08 -4.15
C GLY A 71 -16.51 -3.96 -2.92
N ILE A 72 -16.33 -3.44 -1.69
CA ILE A 72 -16.56 -4.20 -0.44
C ILE A 72 -17.87 -3.77 0.20
N LEU A 73 -18.11 -2.48 0.26
CA LEU A 73 -19.32 -1.84 0.74
C LEU A 73 -19.88 -0.98 -0.40
N PRO A 74 -21.16 -1.09 -0.77
CA PRO A 74 -21.74 -0.25 -1.82
C PRO A 74 -21.56 1.25 -1.52
N SER A 75 -21.34 2.04 -2.58
CA SER A 75 -21.03 3.46 -2.46
C SER A 75 -22.05 4.25 -1.64
N GLU A 76 -23.33 3.90 -1.73
CA GLU A 76 -24.43 4.55 -0.99
C GLU A 76 -24.27 4.49 0.54
N TYR A 77 -23.51 3.51 1.06
CA TYR A 77 -23.23 3.36 2.49
C TYR A 77 -21.90 4.00 2.89
N MET A 78 -21.12 4.52 1.95
CA MET A 78 -19.88 5.26 2.20
C MET A 78 -20.20 6.69 2.66
N THR A 79 -20.79 6.77 3.86
CA THR A 79 -21.12 8.05 4.49
C THR A 79 -19.92 8.60 5.23
N PHE A 80 -19.98 9.90 5.54
CA PHE A 80 -19.03 10.60 6.40
C PHE A 80 -18.65 9.80 7.66
N MET A 81 -19.64 9.30 8.40
CA MET A 81 -19.42 8.61 9.67
C MET A 81 -18.73 7.25 9.47
N VAL A 82 -19.21 6.46 8.49
CA VAL A 82 -18.65 5.12 8.19
C VAL A 82 -17.19 5.23 7.74
N VAL A 83 -16.88 6.15 6.83
CA VAL A 83 -15.53 6.34 6.32
C VAL A 83 -14.60 6.88 7.39
N SER A 84 -15.04 7.85 8.20
CA SER A 84 -14.23 8.38 9.30
C SER A 84 -13.88 7.31 10.33
N ILE A 85 -14.84 6.48 10.74
CA ILE A 85 -14.61 5.39 11.70
C ILE A 85 -13.68 4.34 11.10
N ALA A 86 -13.90 3.95 9.84
CA ALA A 86 -13.05 2.97 9.15
C ALA A 86 -11.60 3.46 9.07
N LEU A 87 -11.37 4.66 8.52
CA LEU A 87 -10.03 5.23 8.37
C LEU A 87 -9.34 5.45 9.73
N PHE A 88 -10.07 5.92 10.73
CA PHE A 88 -9.55 6.08 12.10
C PHE A 88 -9.14 4.73 12.70
N SER A 89 -9.97 3.71 12.58
CA SER A 89 -9.68 2.37 13.09
C SER A 89 -8.42 1.78 12.46
N ILE A 90 -8.27 1.94 11.13
CA ILE A 90 -7.06 1.49 10.41
C ILE A 90 -5.85 2.29 10.90
N ALA A 91 -5.94 3.61 10.99
CA ALA A 91 -4.84 4.47 11.41
C ALA A 91 -4.34 4.12 12.83
N VAL A 92 -5.26 3.93 13.78
CA VAL A 92 -4.93 3.55 15.16
C VAL A 92 -4.28 2.16 15.20
N THR A 93 -4.85 1.18 14.51
CA THR A 93 -4.31 -0.17 14.47
C THR A 93 -2.90 -0.20 13.86
N MET A 94 -2.70 0.54 12.76
CA MET A 94 -1.38 0.69 12.11
C MET A 94 -0.39 1.41 13.03
N LEU A 95 -0.82 2.45 13.75
CA LEU A 95 0.03 3.16 14.69
C LEU A 95 0.50 2.26 15.82
N ILE A 96 -0.42 1.50 16.44
CA ILE A 96 -0.11 0.55 17.50
C ILE A 96 0.89 -0.51 16.99
N SER A 97 0.64 -1.07 15.82
CA SER A 97 1.54 -2.06 15.20
C SER A 97 2.93 -1.50 14.91
N ASN A 98 3.01 -0.27 14.38
CA ASN A 98 4.27 0.39 14.10
C ASN A 98 5.09 0.66 15.38
N ILE A 99 4.44 1.12 16.46
CA ILE A 99 5.09 1.35 17.77
C ILE A 99 5.53 0.03 18.39
N SER A 100 4.73 -1.03 18.24
CA SER A 100 5.04 -2.37 18.77
C SER A 100 6.08 -3.12 17.93
N GLY A 101 6.49 -2.59 16.77
CA GLY A 101 7.40 -3.26 15.86
C GLY A 101 6.81 -4.52 15.20
N ILE A 102 5.48 -4.65 15.18
CA ILE A 102 4.77 -5.79 14.58
C ILE A 102 4.38 -5.42 13.16
N PRO A 103 4.84 -6.17 12.13
CA PRO A 103 4.47 -5.91 10.75
C PRO A 103 2.98 -6.19 10.53
N GLN A 104 2.26 -5.22 10.01
CA GLN A 104 0.83 -5.33 9.69
C GLN A 104 0.57 -5.03 8.23
N SER A 105 -0.36 -5.78 7.63
CA SER A 105 -0.84 -5.53 6.28
C SER A 105 -1.89 -4.41 6.28
N THR A 106 -1.57 -3.30 5.64
CA THR A 106 -2.48 -2.17 5.48
C THR A 106 -3.74 -2.56 4.72
N SER A 107 -3.59 -3.34 3.64
CA SER A 107 -4.73 -3.76 2.81
C SER A 107 -5.67 -4.69 3.57
N GLN A 108 -5.14 -5.62 4.39
CA GLN A 108 -6.00 -6.47 5.22
C GLN A 108 -6.76 -5.65 6.26
N ALA A 109 -6.09 -4.71 6.92
CA ALA A 109 -6.74 -3.82 7.87
C ALA A 109 -7.85 -2.98 7.21
N ALA A 110 -7.59 -2.43 6.02
CA ALA A 110 -8.56 -1.64 5.27
C ALA A 110 -9.77 -2.46 4.82
N VAL A 111 -9.54 -3.65 4.26
CA VAL A 111 -10.62 -4.57 3.84
C VAL A 111 -11.51 -4.93 5.02
N LEU A 112 -10.94 -5.29 6.17
CA LEU A 112 -11.71 -5.68 7.35
C LEU A 112 -12.45 -4.48 7.97
N ALA A 113 -11.85 -3.29 7.97
CA ALA A 113 -12.50 -2.07 8.45
C ALA A 113 -13.71 -1.66 7.60
N LEU A 114 -13.71 -1.98 6.30
CA LEU A 114 -14.85 -1.74 5.41
C LEU A 114 -15.85 -2.91 5.42
N ALA A 115 -15.39 -4.14 5.61
CA ALA A 115 -16.24 -5.30 5.70
C ALA A 115 -17.13 -5.28 6.97
N ALA A 116 -16.64 -4.72 8.09
CA ALA A 116 -17.40 -4.63 9.32
C ALA A 116 -18.73 -3.85 9.17
N PRO A 117 -18.75 -2.61 8.67
CA PRO A 117 -20.00 -1.91 8.36
C PRO A 117 -20.79 -2.60 7.25
N ALA A 118 -20.16 -3.22 6.26
CA ALA A 118 -20.86 -3.97 5.22
C ALA A 118 -21.66 -5.14 5.78
N VAL A 119 -21.12 -5.86 6.76
CA VAL A 119 -21.84 -6.91 7.49
C VAL A 119 -22.98 -6.32 8.31
N TYR A 120 -22.74 -5.22 9.01
CA TYR A 120 -23.76 -4.54 9.82
C TYR A 120 -24.99 -4.11 9.00
N PHE A 121 -24.75 -3.58 7.80
CA PHE A 121 -25.83 -3.18 6.88
C PHE A 121 -26.40 -4.35 6.06
N GLY A 122 -25.84 -5.57 6.17
CA GLY A 122 -26.24 -6.72 5.35
C GLY A 122 -25.94 -6.54 3.86
N LYS A 123 -24.90 -5.77 3.53
CA LYS A 123 -24.52 -5.37 2.15
C LYS A 123 -23.11 -5.78 1.77
N LEU A 124 -22.51 -6.74 2.50
CA LEU A 124 -21.21 -7.25 2.18
C LEU A 124 -21.21 -7.96 0.83
N ASP A 125 -20.33 -7.54 -0.08
CA ASP A 125 -20.06 -8.30 -1.29
C ASP A 125 -19.20 -9.52 -0.94
N THR A 126 -19.90 -10.64 -0.74
CA THR A 126 -19.27 -11.92 -0.36
C THR A 126 -18.44 -12.49 -1.51
N GLN A 127 -18.80 -12.21 -2.77
CA GLN A 127 -18.05 -12.69 -3.92
C GLN A 127 -16.69 -12.00 -3.99
N VAL A 128 -16.64 -10.68 -3.92
CA VAL A 128 -15.40 -9.92 -3.93
C VAL A 128 -14.52 -10.30 -2.73
N LEU A 129 -15.10 -10.40 -1.54
CA LEU A 129 -14.33 -10.70 -0.34
C LEU A 129 -13.78 -12.13 -0.33
N PHE A 130 -14.63 -13.14 -0.55
CA PHE A 130 -14.26 -14.55 -0.37
C PHE A 130 -13.70 -15.20 -1.64
N ALA A 131 -14.03 -14.73 -2.83
CA ALA A 131 -13.53 -15.32 -4.08
C ALA A 131 -12.31 -14.59 -4.66
N GLU A 132 -12.14 -13.29 -4.37
CA GLU A 132 -11.05 -12.50 -4.94
C GLU A 132 -10.02 -12.11 -3.87
N ILE A 133 -10.44 -11.45 -2.78
CA ILE A 133 -9.51 -10.82 -1.83
C ILE A 133 -8.87 -11.85 -0.90
N ILE A 134 -9.67 -12.65 -0.20
CA ILE A 134 -9.15 -13.60 0.79
C ILE A 134 -8.25 -14.67 0.16
N PRO A 135 -8.60 -15.29 -0.99
CA PRO A 135 -7.69 -16.24 -1.63
C PRO A 135 -6.36 -15.64 -2.02
N ALA A 136 -6.34 -14.37 -2.48
CA ALA A 136 -5.10 -13.69 -2.82
C ALA A 136 -4.15 -13.54 -1.61
N TRP A 137 -4.66 -13.38 -0.39
CA TRP A 137 -3.85 -13.29 0.83
C TRP A 137 -3.06 -14.57 1.13
N PHE A 138 -3.55 -15.73 0.68
CA PHE A 138 -2.87 -17.01 0.85
C PHE A 138 -2.05 -17.39 -0.38
N ILE A 139 -2.58 -17.20 -1.58
CA ILE A 139 -1.94 -17.61 -2.83
C ILE A 139 -0.67 -16.79 -3.09
N LEU A 140 -0.71 -15.47 -2.89
CA LEU A 140 0.44 -14.59 -3.20
C LEU A 140 1.68 -14.90 -2.33
N PRO A 141 1.59 -15.10 -0.99
CA PRO A 141 2.72 -15.52 -0.19
C PRO A 141 3.29 -16.89 -0.61
N ILE A 142 2.43 -17.83 -0.98
CA ILE A 142 2.85 -19.16 -1.45
C ILE A 142 3.65 -19.02 -2.76
N ILE A 143 3.12 -18.27 -3.73
CA ILE A 143 3.83 -18.00 -4.99
C ILE A 143 5.17 -17.30 -4.72
N SER A 144 5.19 -16.28 -3.87
CA SER A 144 6.40 -15.55 -3.49
C SER A 144 7.44 -16.45 -2.83
N TYR A 145 7.01 -17.38 -1.98
CA TYR A 145 7.89 -18.37 -1.35
C TYR A 145 8.54 -19.27 -2.40
N PHE A 146 7.77 -19.85 -3.32
CA PHE A 146 8.32 -20.71 -4.35
C PHE A 146 9.25 -19.96 -5.31
N LEU A 147 8.88 -18.76 -5.74
CA LEU A 147 9.74 -17.91 -6.57
C LEU A 147 11.08 -17.62 -5.87
N SER A 148 11.04 -17.21 -4.60
CA SER A 148 12.24 -16.94 -3.80
C SER A 148 13.08 -18.20 -3.61
N TYR A 149 12.45 -19.35 -3.36
CA TYR A 149 13.14 -20.65 -3.24
C TYR A 149 13.84 -21.03 -4.54
N PHE A 150 13.14 -20.93 -5.67
CA PHE A 150 13.74 -21.26 -6.99
C PHE A 150 14.88 -20.29 -7.34
N CYS A 151 14.70 -19.01 -7.13
CA CYS A 151 15.76 -18.01 -7.33
C CYS A 151 16.98 -18.31 -6.44
N GLY A 152 16.74 -18.61 -5.17
CA GLY A 152 17.80 -18.97 -4.23
C GLY A 152 18.56 -20.24 -4.66
N LYS A 153 17.83 -21.28 -5.01
CA LYS A 153 18.42 -22.59 -5.37
C LYS A 153 19.10 -22.60 -6.73
N TYR A 154 18.44 -22.07 -7.76
CA TYR A 154 18.90 -22.22 -9.15
C TYR A 154 19.69 -21.03 -9.68
N ILE A 155 19.58 -19.86 -9.06
CA ILE A 155 20.31 -18.65 -9.46
C ILE A 155 21.40 -18.33 -8.44
N TYR A 156 21.02 -18.07 -7.18
CA TYR A 156 21.96 -17.58 -6.17
C TYR A 156 23.00 -18.62 -5.76
N GLN A 157 22.61 -19.87 -5.49
CA GLN A 157 23.57 -20.92 -5.08
C GLN A 157 24.64 -21.22 -6.15
N PRO A 158 24.29 -21.42 -7.44
CA PRO A 158 25.31 -21.61 -8.47
C PRO A 158 26.23 -20.40 -8.62
N MET A 159 25.72 -19.18 -8.54
CA MET A 159 26.52 -17.95 -8.55
C MET A 159 27.51 -17.90 -7.39
N ARG A 160 27.06 -18.26 -6.19
CA ARG A 160 27.90 -18.32 -4.98
C ARG A 160 28.99 -19.39 -5.11
N ARG A 161 28.64 -20.59 -5.58
CA ARG A 161 29.60 -21.71 -5.77
C ARG A 161 30.69 -21.38 -6.80
N ARG A 162 30.38 -20.60 -7.83
CA ARG A 162 31.32 -20.11 -8.83
C ARG A 162 32.19 -18.93 -8.36
N GLY A 163 32.09 -18.53 -7.10
CA GLY A 163 32.84 -17.39 -6.57
C GLY A 163 32.41 -16.03 -7.11
N LEU A 164 31.36 -15.98 -7.94
CA LEU A 164 30.89 -14.74 -8.58
C LEU A 164 30.43 -13.68 -7.57
N THR A 165 29.99 -14.10 -6.40
CA THR A 165 29.62 -13.22 -5.28
C THR A 165 30.82 -12.58 -4.58
N ILE A 166 31.96 -13.26 -4.51
CA ILE A 166 33.20 -12.75 -3.91
C ILE A 166 33.95 -11.86 -4.89
N GLN A 167 34.08 -12.31 -6.16
CA GLN A 167 34.68 -11.50 -7.24
C GLN A 167 33.92 -10.19 -7.48
N ARG A 168 32.62 -10.17 -7.20
CA ARG A 168 31.77 -8.99 -7.27
C ARG A 168 32.18 -7.90 -6.28
N ALA A 169 32.54 -8.27 -5.06
CA ALA A 169 33.00 -7.32 -4.05
C ALA A 169 34.36 -6.68 -4.39
N GLN A 170 35.15 -7.32 -5.25
CA GLN A 170 36.48 -6.87 -5.67
C GLN A 170 36.48 -6.11 -7.00
N ASN A 171 35.42 -6.20 -7.80
CA ASN A 171 35.34 -5.55 -9.11
C ASN A 171 34.36 -4.38 -9.06
N GLU A 172 34.87 -3.13 -9.06
CA GLU A 172 34.07 -1.91 -8.96
C GLU A 172 32.97 -1.78 -10.01
N ASN A 173 33.25 -2.14 -11.27
CA ASN A 173 32.25 -2.06 -12.33
C ASN A 173 31.07 -3.02 -12.11
N ARG A 174 31.33 -4.21 -11.61
CA ARG A 174 30.26 -5.19 -11.29
C ARG A 174 29.48 -4.81 -10.04
N LYS A 175 30.15 -4.20 -9.05
CA LYS A 175 29.49 -3.64 -7.87
C LYS A 175 28.48 -2.58 -8.30
N HIS A 176 28.86 -1.68 -9.16
CA HIS A 176 28.01 -0.59 -9.62
C HIS A 176 26.70 -1.06 -10.30
N ILE A 177 26.77 -2.10 -11.13
CA ILE A 177 25.57 -2.67 -11.77
C ILE A 177 24.57 -3.20 -10.73
N TRP A 178 25.05 -3.88 -9.72
CA TRP A 178 24.16 -4.42 -8.69
C TRP A 178 23.62 -3.36 -7.73
N ASP A 179 24.36 -2.33 -7.48
CA ASP A 179 23.89 -1.16 -6.72
C ASP A 179 22.72 -0.50 -7.45
N ILE A 180 22.83 -0.36 -8.78
CA ILE A 180 21.73 0.12 -9.63
C ILE A 180 20.54 -0.82 -9.55
N VAL A 181 20.73 -2.14 -9.65
CA VAL A 181 19.65 -3.12 -9.55
C VAL A 181 18.93 -3.01 -8.21
N LEU A 182 19.65 -2.86 -7.10
CA LEU A 182 19.04 -2.69 -5.77
C LEU A 182 18.19 -1.40 -5.69
N VAL A 183 18.67 -0.30 -6.24
CA VAL A 183 17.90 0.95 -6.28
C VAL A 183 16.67 0.82 -7.17
N VAL A 184 16.80 0.24 -8.36
CA VAL A 184 15.66 0.00 -9.27
C VAL A 184 14.60 -0.88 -8.61
N MET A 185 15.00 -1.93 -7.91
CA MET A 185 14.06 -2.78 -7.18
C MET A 185 13.40 -2.04 -6.02
N ALA A 186 14.12 -1.20 -5.28
CA ALA A 186 13.55 -0.37 -4.23
C ALA A 186 12.52 0.65 -4.78
N VAL A 187 12.83 1.26 -5.92
CA VAL A 187 11.90 2.16 -6.64
C VAL A 187 10.67 1.38 -7.12
N TYR A 188 10.85 0.21 -7.71
CA TYR A 188 9.73 -0.64 -8.15
C TYR A 188 8.80 -1.03 -6.99
N VAL A 189 9.37 -1.46 -5.86
CA VAL A 189 8.57 -1.81 -4.67
C VAL A 189 7.84 -0.57 -4.13
N SER A 190 8.49 0.60 -4.09
CA SER A 190 7.87 1.85 -3.68
C SER A 190 6.70 2.25 -4.58
N PHE A 191 6.87 2.09 -5.91
CA PHE A 191 5.80 2.31 -6.89
C PHE A 191 4.61 1.36 -6.64
N ALA A 192 4.88 0.07 -6.44
CA ALA A 192 3.85 -0.93 -6.15
C ALA A 192 3.10 -0.62 -4.84
N ILE A 193 3.81 -0.15 -3.81
CA ILE A 193 3.20 0.31 -2.55
C ILE A 193 2.29 1.51 -2.82
N GLY A 194 2.72 2.47 -3.63
CA GLY A 194 1.89 3.61 -4.02
C GLY A 194 0.61 3.19 -4.74
N ALA A 195 0.73 2.33 -5.74
CA ALA A 195 -0.39 1.83 -6.53
C ALA A 195 -1.43 1.05 -5.71
N ASN A 196 -1.03 0.45 -4.58
CA ASN A 196 -1.90 -0.38 -3.76
C ASN A 196 -2.31 0.33 -2.46
N ASN A 197 -1.36 0.74 -1.63
CA ASN A 197 -1.67 1.17 -0.26
C ASN A 197 -2.36 2.53 -0.19
N VAL A 198 -1.99 3.48 -1.04
CA VAL A 198 -2.63 4.81 -1.05
C VAL A 198 -4.13 4.70 -1.31
N ALA A 199 -4.54 3.76 -2.13
CA ALA A 199 -5.93 3.48 -2.45
C ALA A 199 -6.77 3.07 -1.22
N ASN A 200 -6.16 2.50 -0.17
CA ASN A 200 -6.87 2.13 1.07
C ASN A 200 -7.41 3.36 1.82
N ALA A 201 -6.77 4.50 1.68
CA ALA A 201 -7.26 5.77 2.23
C ALA A 201 -8.04 6.57 1.19
N ALA A 202 -7.51 6.65 -0.04
CA ALA A 202 -8.08 7.50 -1.09
C ALA A 202 -9.42 6.97 -1.62
N GLY A 203 -9.60 5.64 -1.76
CA GLY A 203 -10.82 5.04 -2.28
C GLY A 203 -12.07 5.40 -1.47
N PRO A 204 -12.13 5.03 -0.18
CA PRO A 204 -13.26 5.38 0.69
C PRO A 204 -13.49 6.88 0.80
N LEU A 205 -12.41 7.67 0.91
CA LEU A 205 -12.49 9.12 1.00
C LEU A 205 -13.09 9.75 -0.26
N TYR A 206 -12.66 9.29 -1.44
CA TYR A 206 -13.17 9.74 -2.73
C TYR A 206 -14.66 9.44 -2.87
N THR A 207 -15.06 8.19 -2.64
CA THR A 207 -16.47 7.76 -2.76
C THR A 207 -17.36 8.53 -1.81
N MET A 208 -16.95 8.67 -0.56
CA MET A 208 -17.67 9.49 0.43
C MET A 208 -17.81 10.95 -0.04
N THR A 209 -16.73 11.55 -0.54
CA THR A 209 -16.74 12.95 -0.97
C THR A 209 -17.71 13.18 -2.13
N ILE A 210 -17.75 12.26 -3.10
CA ILE A 210 -18.71 12.32 -4.20
C ILE A 210 -20.15 12.23 -3.69
N ASN A 211 -20.41 11.30 -2.78
CA ASN A 211 -21.75 11.11 -2.22
C ASN A 211 -22.22 12.34 -1.43
N GLU A 212 -21.40 12.86 -0.54
CA GLU A 212 -21.77 13.98 0.33
C GLU A 212 -21.89 15.31 -0.43
N LEU A 213 -21.10 15.52 -1.46
CA LEU A 213 -21.17 16.72 -2.30
C LEU A 213 -22.15 16.58 -3.48
N ASN A 214 -22.79 15.42 -3.65
CA ASN A 214 -23.70 15.14 -4.76
C ASN A 214 -23.09 15.42 -6.15
N ILE A 215 -21.78 15.19 -6.29
CA ILE A 215 -21.02 15.40 -7.51
C ILE A 215 -21.37 14.26 -8.49
N ARG A 216 -21.79 14.57 -9.69
CA ARG A 216 -22.00 13.55 -10.74
C ARG A 216 -20.63 13.07 -11.22
N GLU A 217 -20.49 11.75 -11.46
CA GLU A 217 -19.26 11.15 -12.01
C GLU A 217 -18.79 11.77 -13.34
N SER A 218 -19.69 12.49 -14.03
CA SER A 218 -19.41 13.21 -15.28
C SER A 218 -18.55 14.48 -15.11
N ASP A 219 -18.36 14.98 -13.89
CA ASP A 219 -17.72 16.27 -13.65
C ASP A 219 -16.18 16.18 -13.50
N HIS A 220 -15.56 15.18 -14.17
CA HIS A 220 -14.10 15.07 -14.35
C HIS A 220 -13.23 15.39 -13.13
N ILE A 221 -13.59 14.90 -11.96
CA ILE A 221 -12.66 14.88 -10.84
C ILE A 221 -11.68 13.72 -11.10
N VAL A 222 -10.54 14.08 -11.68
CA VAL A 222 -9.42 13.16 -11.88
C VAL A 222 -8.87 12.81 -10.50
N ILE A 223 -8.90 11.53 -10.16
CA ILE A 223 -8.15 10.98 -9.01
C ILE A 223 -6.67 10.96 -9.35
#